data_1c13d43d579f9c32a3f5f7b59b3ff272
#
_entry.id   1c13d43d579f9c32a3f5f7b59b3ff272
#
_cell.length_a   1.000
_cell.length_b   1.000
_cell.length_c   1.000
_cell.angle_alpha   90.00
_cell.angle_beta   90.00
_cell.angle_gamma   90.00
#
_symmetry.space_group_name_H-M   'P 1'
#
loop_
_entity.id
_entity.type
_entity.pdbx_description
1 polymer ?
#
loop_
_entity_poly.entity_id
_entity_poly.type
_entity_poly.pdbx_seq_one_letter_code
_entity_poly.pdbx_strand_id
1 'polypeptide(L)'
;QVLGRQHGQSMNWKARKEIVLCAGSVGSPGILQRSGIGPSHVLKPLGINVVHELPGVGGNLQDHLQLRLIYKLENARTLNQIAGTLWGKMGMGLRYLYDRSGPLSMAPSQLGAFARSGPEQTSANLQYHVQPLSLERFGEPLHGFPAFTASVCDLRPQSRGRVDIRSTNPADAPLIQPNYLSHPEDLRVAADAIRLTRRIVAAPALSQFKPVEYLPGEALQTEEQLHEAAARIGTTIFHPVGTCRMGDDKDAVVDSQLRVHGIPGLRIADASIMPRITSGNTCSPTLMIAEKAAQLILSPNTAGASLLAKNPPAPRTTGHPA
;
A
#
# COMPACT_ATOMS: atom_id res chain seq x y z
N GLN A 1 28.81 6.48 -8.78
CA GLN A 1 29.30 5.43 -7.88
C GLN A 1 28.27 5.18 -6.78
N VAL A 2 28.31 3.99 -6.17
CA VAL A 2 27.46 3.62 -5.04
C VAL A 2 28.36 3.31 -3.85
N LEU A 3 28.08 3.96 -2.72
CA LEU A 3 28.70 3.65 -1.44
C LEU A 3 27.75 2.79 -0.60
N GLY A 4 28.24 1.73 0.00
CA GLY A 4 27.42 0.84 0.82
C GLY A 4 28.25 -0.03 1.75
N ARG A 5 27.59 -0.94 2.44
CA ARG A 5 28.25 -1.94 3.31
C ARG A 5 27.87 -3.35 2.87
N GLN A 6 28.86 -4.22 2.82
CA GLN A 6 28.68 -5.64 2.59
C GLN A 6 29.46 -6.42 3.65
N HIS A 7 28.80 -7.30 4.39
CA HIS A 7 29.40 -8.04 5.51
C HIS A 7 30.12 -7.13 6.53
N GLY A 8 29.54 -5.96 6.82
CA GLY A 8 30.12 -4.97 7.74
C GLY A 8 31.22 -4.09 7.16
N GLN A 9 31.76 -4.40 5.98
CA GLN A 9 32.82 -3.63 5.32
C GLN A 9 32.24 -2.56 4.39
N SER A 10 32.85 -1.38 4.38
CA SER A 10 32.49 -0.31 3.45
C SER A 10 32.95 -0.68 2.04
N MET A 11 32.05 -0.59 1.10
CA MET A 11 32.27 -0.92 -0.31
C MET A 11 31.95 0.27 -1.20
N ASN A 12 32.66 0.36 -2.32
CA ASN A 12 32.47 1.39 -3.32
C ASN A 12 32.38 0.72 -4.70
N TRP A 13 31.21 0.82 -5.33
CA TRP A 13 30.98 0.28 -6.67
C TRP A 13 30.85 1.40 -7.70
N LYS A 14 31.50 1.22 -8.83
CA LYS A 14 31.40 2.13 -9.98
C LYS A 14 30.56 1.48 -11.08
N ALA A 15 29.45 2.10 -11.44
CA ALA A 15 28.66 1.68 -12.60
C ALA A 15 29.36 2.11 -13.89
N ARG A 16 29.33 1.24 -14.92
CA ARG A 16 29.89 1.55 -16.25
C ARG A 16 28.89 2.30 -17.14
N LYS A 17 27.60 2.10 -16.93
CA LYS A 17 26.53 2.75 -17.72
C LYS A 17 25.66 3.62 -16.82
N GLU A 18 24.85 3.00 -15.99
CA GLU A 18 23.90 3.69 -15.13
C GLU A 18 23.66 2.95 -13.81
N ILE A 19 23.06 3.63 -12.86
CA ILE A 19 22.58 3.11 -11.58
C ILE A 19 21.06 3.08 -11.63
N VAL A 20 20.45 1.97 -11.23
CA VAL A 20 19.00 1.83 -11.11
C VAL A 20 18.64 1.60 -9.66
N LEU A 21 17.89 2.52 -9.05
CA LEU A 21 17.35 2.37 -7.71
C LEU A 21 16.03 1.56 -7.76
N CYS A 22 15.96 0.53 -6.92
CA CYS A 22 14.79 -0.35 -6.77
C CYS A 22 14.55 -0.61 -5.27
N ALA A 23 14.70 0.42 -4.43
CA ALA A 23 14.62 0.29 -2.97
C ALA A 23 13.21 0.59 -2.40
N GLY A 24 12.23 0.82 -3.26
CA GLY A 24 10.84 1.07 -2.92
C GLY A 24 10.59 2.47 -2.36
N SER A 25 9.34 2.73 -2.01
CA SER A 25 8.87 4.08 -1.65
C SER A 25 9.46 4.64 -0.35
N VAL A 26 10.10 3.83 0.45
CA VAL A 26 10.81 4.27 1.67
C VAL A 26 12.32 4.35 1.43
N GLY A 27 12.90 3.35 0.76
CA GLY A 27 14.34 3.26 0.57
C GLY A 27 14.87 4.21 -0.50
N SER A 28 14.21 4.30 -1.66
CA SER A 28 14.69 5.10 -2.79
C SER A 28 14.82 6.59 -2.47
N PRO A 29 13.82 7.28 -1.87
CA PRO A 29 13.98 8.67 -1.46
C PRO A 29 15.07 8.83 -0.39
N GLY A 30 15.19 7.89 0.56
CA GLY A 30 16.22 7.95 1.59
C GLY A 30 17.64 7.82 1.04
N ILE A 31 17.85 7.02 -0.01
CA ILE A 31 19.13 6.93 -0.71
C ILE A 31 19.46 8.24 -1.43
N LEU A 32 18.50 8.82 -2.14
CA LEU A 32 18.66 10.10 -2.83
C LEU A 32 19.01 11.21 -1.83
N GLN A 33 18.24 11.35 -0.76
CA GLN A 33 18.45 12.39 0.27
C GLN A 33 19.84 12.26 0.90
N ARG A 34 20.28 11.05 1.29
CA ARG A 34 21.64 10.83 1.84
C ARG A 34 22.73 11.10 0.81
N SER A 35 22.41 11.06 -0.48
CA SER A 35 23.33 11.40 -1.57
C SER A 35 23.35 12.89 -1.91
N GLY A 36 22.63 13.72 -1.15
CA GLY A 36 22.54 15.17 -1.41
C GLY A 36 21.56 15.52 -2.53
N ILE A 37 20.68 14.59 -2.94
CA ILE A 37 19.66 14.79 -3.97
C ILE A 37 18.29 14.85 -3.29
N GLY A 38 17.69 16.02 -3.24
CA GLY A 38 16.42 16.21 -2.54
C GLY A 38 16.18 17.63 -2.07
N PRO A 39 15.14 17.85 -1.26
CA PRO A 39 14.79 19.18 -0.78
C PRO A 39 15.80 19.73 0.21
N SER A 40 16.31 20.93 -0.04
CA SER A 40 17.35 21.57 0.78
C SER A 40 16.91 21.79 2.24
N HIS A 41 15.61 21.98 2.48
CA HIS A 41 15.08 22.15 3.85
C HIS A 41 15.17 20.86 4.69
N VAL A 42 15.28 19.69 4.06
CA VAL A 42 15.56 18.40 4.74
C VAL A 42 17.06 18.16 4.87
N LEU A 43 17.84 18.47 3.83
CA LEU A 43 19.25 18.09 3.74
C LEU A 43 20.16 18.99 4.60
N LYS A 44 19.97 20.33 4.51
CA LYS A 44 20.84 21.31 5.20
C LYS A 44 20.85 21.15 6.73
N PRO A 45 19.71 20.94 7.43
CA PRO A 45 19.72 20.73 8.87
C PRO A 45 20.51 19.50 9.33
N LEU A 46 20.65 18.51 8.44
CA LEU A 46 21.40 17.28 8.69
C LEU A 46 22.89 17.38 8.30
N GLY A 47 23.36 18.57 7.88
CA GLY A 47 24.73 18.80 7.43
C GLY A 47 25.06 18.17 6.07
N ILE A 48 24.04 17.79 5.28
CA ILE A 48 24.23 17.20 3.96
C ILE A 48 24.34 18.31 2.90
N ASN A 49 25.44 18.30 2.15
CA ASN A 49 25.61 19.20 1.01
C ASN A 49 24.59 18.90 -0.07
N VAL A 50 23.86 19.92 -0.52
CA VAL A 50 22.89 19.79 -1.61
C VAL A 50 23.68 19.66 -2.93
N VAL A 51 23.71 18.45 -3.47
CA VAL A 51 24.32 18.14 -4.77
C VAL A 51 23.35 18.54 -5.89
N HIS A 52 22.06 18.26 -5.69
CA HIS A 52 21.01 18.62 -6.62
C HIS A 52 19.69 18.87 -5.87
N GLU A 53 19.18 20.10 -6.01
CA GLU A 53 17.88 20.46 -5.45
C GLU A 53 16.78 19.74 -6.23
N LEU A 54 16.04 18.85 -5.57
CA LEU A 54 14.94 18.11 -6.17
C LEU A 54 13.79 17.99 -5.14
N PRO A 55 12.91 19.00 -5.07
CA PRO A 55 11.93 19.16 -4.00
C PRO A 55 10.96 17.99 -3.82
N GLY A 56 10.66 17.27 -4.92
CA GLY A 56 9.74 16.15 -4.92
C GLY A 56 10.25 14.90 -4.21
N VAL A 57 11.56 14.78 -3.96
CA VAL A 57 12.11 13.59 -3.29
C VAL A 57 11.56 13.45 -1.88
N GLY A 58 10.94 12.31 -1.62
CA GLY A 58 10.27 12.00 -0.36
C GLY A 58 8.84 12.52 -0.25
N GLY A 59 8.42 13.46 -1.10
CA GLY A 59 7.05 13.99 -1.14
C GLY A 59 6.04 13.05 -1.80
N ASN A 60 4.77 13.47 -1.82
CA ASN A 60 3.67 12.75 -2.49
C ASN A 60 3.47 11.28 -2.02
N LEU A 61 3.90 10.92 -0.82
CA LEU A 61 3.63 9.60 -0.27
C LEU A 61 2.12 9.34 -0.26
N GLN A 62 1.72 8.21 -0.82
CA GLN A 62 0.37 7.70 -0.82
C GLN A 62 0.39 6.26 -0.33
N ASP A 63 -0.66 5.86 0.37
CA ASP A 63 -0.86 4.50 0.83
C ASP A 63 -2.34 4.24 1.02
N HIS A 64 -2.78 2.99 0.92
CA HIS A 64 -4.13 2.61 1.26
C HIS A 64 -4.26 2.46 2.77
N LEU A 65 -5.03 3.36 3.41
CA LEU A 65 -5.43 3.21 4.80
C LEU A 65 -6.54 2.16 4.86
N GLN A 66 -6.30 1.04 5.52
CA GLN A 66 -7.35 0.07 5.81
C GLN A 66 -7.98 0.32 7.17
N LEU A 67 -9.30 0.33 7.22
CA LEU A 67 -10.09 0.31 8.44
C LEU A 67 -10.38 -1.15 8.80
N ARG A 68 -10.01 -1.54 10.01
CA ARG A 68 -10.15 -2.93 10.46
C ARG A 68 -11.39 -3.09 11.35
N LEU A 69 -12.55 -3.33 10.73
CA LEU A 69 -13.77 -3.63 11.46
C LEU A 69 -13.75 -5.08 11.93
N ILE A 70 -14.02 -5.30 13.21
CA ILE A 70 -14.01 -6.63 13.84
C ILE A 70 -15.40 -6.95 14.35
N TYR A 71 -15.88 -8.15 14.01
CA TYR A 71 -17.16 -8.65 14.44
C TYR A 71 -16.98 -9.95 15.21
N LYS A 72 -17.48 -9.98 16.46
CA LYS A 72 -17.63 -11.23 17.23
C LYS A 72 -18.73 -12.07 16.62
N LEU A 73 -18.55 -13.38 16.69
CA LEU A 73 -19.52 -14.35 16.15
C LEU A 73 -19.99 -15.32 17.23
N GLU A 74 -21.22 -15.74 17.10
CA GLU A 74 -21.74 -16.98 17.71
C GLU A 74 -21.83 -18.07 16.62
N ASN A 75 -21.92 -19.32 17.03
CA ASN A 75 -22.15 -20.47 16.13
C ASN A 75 -21.14 -20.61 14.97
N ALA A 76 -19.93 -20.06 15.13
CA ALA A 76 -18.87 -20.14 14.15
C ALA A 76 -17.54 -20.56 14.79
N ARG A 77 -16.78 -21.39 14.09
CA ARG A 77 -15.41 -21.74 14.46
C ARG A 77 -14.43 -20.98 13.57
N THR A 78 -13.72 -20.02 14.13
CA THR A 78 -12.76 -19.18 13.43
C THR A 78 -11.32 -19.58 13.69
N LEU A 79 -10.39 -19.01 12.94
CA LEU A 79 -8.96 -19.26 13.17
C LEU A 79 -8.49 -18.81 14.56
N ASN A 80 -9.16 -17.86 15.21
CA ASN A 80 -8.86 -17.48 16.58
C ASN A 80 -8.90 -18.69 17.54
N GLN A 81 -9.93 -19.51 17.42
CA GLN A 81 -10.11 -20.68 18.27
C GLN A 81 -9.20 -21.83 17.86
N ILE A 82 -9.01 -22.03 16.55
CA ILE A 82 -8.17 -23.12 16.02
C ILE A 82 -6.70 -22.84 16.37
N ALA A 83 -6.18 -21.67 16.05
CA ALA A 83 -4.80 -21.29 16.30
C ALA A 83 -4.52 -20.92 17.77
N GLY A 84 -5.55 -20.71 18.59
CA GLY A 84 -5.45 -20.44 20.01
C GLY A 84 -5.03 -21.66 20.86
N THR A 85 -5.13 -22.87 20.32
CA THR A 85 -4.82 -24.11 21.03
C THR A 85 -3.58 -24.82 20.46
N LEU A 86 -2.83 -25.51 21.32
CA LEU A 86 -1.65 -26.30 20.89
C LEU A 86 -2.07 -27.40 19.89
N TRP A 87 -3.15 -28.10 20.16
CA TRP A 87 -3.68 -29.16 19.29
C TRP A 87 -4.14 -28.61 17.94
N GLY A 88 -4.75 -27.44 17.92
CA GLY A 88 -5.12 -26.77 16.68
C GLY A 88 -3.90 -26.38 15.84
N LYS A 89 -2.86 -25.82 16.47
CA LYS A 89 -1.58 -25.50 15.78
C LYS A 89 -0.92 -26.75 15.22
N MET A 90 -0.86 -27.82 16.01
CA MET A 90 -0.32 -29.11 15.55
C MET A 90 -1.13 -29.68 14.38
N GLY A 91 -2.46 -29.65 14.45
CA GLY A 91 -3.33 -30.13 13.37
C GLY A 91 -3.14 -29.35 12.08
N MET A 92 -3.02 -28.00 12.16
CA MET A 92 -2.71 -27.15 11.01
C MET A 92 -1.33 -27.50 10.42
N GLY A 93 -0.31 -27.70 11.28
CA GLY A 93 1.03 -28.07 10.86
C GLY A 93 1.08 -29.43 10.17
N LEU A 94 0.45 -30.46 10.75
CA LEU A 94 0.39 -31.81 10.18
C LEU A 94 -0.35 -31.81 8.83
N ARG A 95 -1.46 -31.10 8.73
CA ARG A 95 -2.19 -30.96 7.47
C ARG A 95 -1.34 -30.31 6.38
N TYR A 96 -0.64 -29.23 6.72
CA TYR A 96 0.25 -28.57 5.77
C TYR A 96 1.42 -29.47 5.33
N LEU A 97 1.99 -30.25 6.24
CA LEU A 97 3.07 -31.20 5.91
C LEU A 97 2.59 -32.35 5.03
N TYR A 98 1.36 -32.84 5.26
CA TYR A 98 0.79 -33.97 4.53
C TYR A 98 0.36 -33.60 3.11
N ASP A 99 -0.46 -32.58 2.94
CA ASP A 99 -1.13 -32.26 1.66
C ASP A 99 -0.96 -30.80 1.19
N ARG A 100 -0.13 -30.01 1.88
CA ARG A 100 0.10 -28.58 1.59
C ARG A 100 -1.17 -27.75 1.59
N SER A 101 -2.19 -28.14 2.36
CA SER A 101 -3.48 -27.49 2.45
C SER A 101 -3.77 -26.90 3.83
N GLY A 102 -4.97 -26.30 3.97
CA GLY A 102 -5.44 -25.73 5.22
C GLY A 102 -4.95 -24.31 5.49
N PRO A 103 -5.13 -23.81 6.73
CA PRO A 103 -4.87 -22.39 7.04
C PRO A 103 -3.44 -21.92 6.78
N LEU A 104 -2.44 -22.80 6.86
CA LEU A 104 -1.04 -22.44 6.60
C LEU A 104 -0.69 -22.31 5.11
N SER A 105 -1.56 -22.80 4.22
CA SER A 105 -1.39 -22.65 2.76
C SER A 105 -2.18 -21.47 2.18
N MET A 106 -2.91 -20.73 3.00
CA MET A 106 -3.84 -19.69 2.57
C MET A 106 -3.31 -18.32 2.94
N ALA A 107 -3.59 -17.32 2.08
CA ALA A 107 -3.39 -15.93 2.46
C ALA A 107 -4.29 -15.57 3.66
N PRO A 108 -3.87 -14.65 4.54
CA PRO A 108 -4.68 -14.22 5.69
C PRO A 108 -6.05 -13.70 5.27
N SER A 109 -6.13 -12.98 4.16
CA SER A 109 -7.40 -12.47 3.59
C SER A 109 -7.91 -13.46 2.55
N GLN A 110 -9.01 -14.13 2.85
CA GLN A 110 -9.56 -15.20 2.02
C GLN A 110 -10.67 -14.74 1.09
N LEU A 111 -11.35 -13.63 1.44
CA LEU A 111 -12.38 -13.02 0.62
C LEU A 111 -11.99 -11.57 0.31
N GLY A 112 -12.24 -11.17 -0.93
CA GLY A 112 -12.09 -9.80 -1.38
C GLY A 112 -13.33 -9.32 -2.10
N ALA A 113 -13.59 -8.02 -2.04
CA ALA A 113 -14.64 -7.38 -2.80
C ALA A 113 -14.23 -5.96 -3.18
N PHE A 114 -14.75 -5.48 -4.30
CA PHE A 114 -14.66 -4.09 -4.69
C PHE A 114 -16.06 -3.48 -4.65
N ALA A 115 -16.19 -2.32 -4.03
CA ALA A 115 -17.47 -1.64 -3.84
C ALA A 115 -17.34 -0.13 -4.07
N ARG A 116 -18.48 0.53 -4.22
CA ARG A 116 -18.57 1.99 -4.22
C ARG A 116 -18.98 2.47 -2.84
N SER A 117 -18.32 3.50 -2.32
CA SER A 117 -18.64 4.13 -1.04
C SER A 117 -20.05 4.78 -1.07
N GLY A 118 -20.43 5.33 -2.23
CA GLY A 118 -21.72 5.95 -2.45
C GLY A 118 -22.15 5.88 -3.92
N PRO A 119 -23.38 6.27 -4.22
CA PRO A 119 -23.95 6.23 -5.58
C PRO A 119 -23.26 7.22 -6.55
N GLU A 120 -22.66 8.27 -6.03
CA GLU A 120 -21.91 9.28 -6.80
C GLU A 120 -20.59 8.75 -7.38
N GLN A 121 -20.09 7.62 -6.87
CA GLN A 121 -18.86 7.02 -7.38
C GLN A 121 -19.10 6.33 -8.72
N THR A 122 -18.40 6.73 -9.77
CA THR A 122 -18.52 6.15 -11.12
C THR A 122 -17.94 4.75 -11.21
N SER A 123 -17.00 4.39 -10.35
CA SER A 123 -16.36 3.07 -10.26
C SER A 123 -16.06 2.73 -8.82
N ALA A 124 -15.79 1.44 -8.53
CA ALA A 124 -15.43 1.00 -7.19
C ALA A 124 -14.21 1.78 -6.66
N ASN A 125 -14.37 2.36 -5.49
CA ASN A 125 -13.32 3.10 -4.77
C ASN A 125 -12.99 2.49 -3.40
N LEU A 126 -13.67 1.39 -3.03
CA LEU A 126 -13.39 0.61 -1.83
C LEU A 126 -12.93 -0.79 -2.19
N GLN A 127 -11.96 -1.32 -1.45
CA GLN A 127 -11.54 -2.72 -1.52
C GLN A 127 -11.64 -3.35 -0.13
N TYR A 128 -12.27 -4.52 -0.08
CA TYR A 128 -12.39 -5.34 1.11
C TYR A 128 -11.35 -6.45 1.13
N HIS A 129 -10.84 -6.73 2.32
CA HIS A 129 -10.01 -7.88 2.66
C HIS A 129 -10.58 -8.55 3.90
N VAL A 130 -11.30 -9.65 3.73
CA VAL A 130 -11.98 -10.33 4.84
C VAL A 130 -11.13 -11.48 5.34
N GLN A 131 -10.93 -11.52 6.66
CA GLN A 131 -10.09 -12.50 7.36
C GLN A 131 -10.93 -13.26 8.39
N PRO A 132 -10.92 -14.60 8.40
CA PRO A 132 -11.64 -15.41 9.40
C PRO A 132 -10.87 -15.47 10.73
N LEU A 133 -10.29 -14.36 11.12
CA LEU A 133 -9.53 -14.15 12.36
C LEU A 133 -9.60 -12.68 12.78
N SER A 134 -9.24 -12.42 14.03
CA SER A 134 -9.11 -11.06 14.53
C SER A 134 -7.97 -10.94 15.55
N LEU A 135 -7.36 -9.78 15.58
CA LEU A 135 -6.32 -9.35 16.52
C LEU A 135 -6.40 -7.83 16.67
N GLU A 136 -5.94 -7.31 17.79
CA GLU A 136 -5.98 -5.87 18.04
C GLU A 136 -5.08 -5.11 17.05
N ARG A 137 -3.81 -5.52 16.95
CA ARG A 137 -2.80 -4.93 16.06
C ARG A 137 -1.95 -6.01 15.41
N PHE A 138 -1.41 -5.71 14.24
CA PHE A 138 -0.47 -6.63 13.58
C PHE A 138 0.74 -6.95 14.47
N GLY A 139 1.01 -8.26 14.62
CA GLY A 139 2.06 -8.77 15.48
C GLY A 139 1.59 -9.16 16.90
N GLU A 140 0.36 -8.81 17.28
CA GLU A 140 -0.23 -9.22 18.56
C GLU A 140 -0.92 -10.59 18.45
N PRO A 141 -1.17 -11.26 19.58
CA PRO A 141 -1.92 -12.51 19.61
C PRO A 141 -3.34 -12.36 19.05
N LEU A 142 -3.89 -13.47 18.53
CA LEU A 142 -5.28 -13.52 18.13
C LEU A 142 -6.20 -13.36 19.36
N HIS A 143 -7.35 -12.74 19.18
CA HIS A 143 -8.38 -12.66 20.22
C HIS A 143 -8.84 -14.06 20.66
N GLY A 144 -9.20 -14.21 21.93
CA GLY A 144 -9.66 -15.46 22.52
C GLY A 144 -11.11 -15.85 22.17
N PHE A 145 -11.82 -15.04 21.38
CA PHE A 145 -13.21 -15.25 20.99
C PHE A 145 -13.33 -15.48 19.48
N PRO A 146 -14.39 -16.17 19.01
CA PRO A 146 -14.66 -16.32 17.59
C PRO A 146 -15.00 -14.96 16.97
N ALA A 147 -14.30 -14.61 15.88
CA ALA A 147 -14.50 -13.36 15.20
C ALA A 147 -13.95 -13.42 13.76
N PHE A 148 -14.39 -12.47 12.94
CA PHE A 148 -13.75 -12.15 11.67
C PHE A 148 -13.41 -10.66 11.60
N THR A 149 -12.46 -10.32 10.73
CA THR A 149 -12.13 -8.95 10.41
C THR A 149 -12.57 -8.63 8.99
N ALA A 150 -13.40 -7.60 8.83
CA ALA A 150 -13.71 -6.99 7.54
C ALA A 150 -12.84 -5.74 7.38
N SER A 151 -11.66 -5.88 6.80
CA SER A 151 -10.82 -4.73 6.49
C SER A 151 -11.31 -4.09 5.19
N VAL A 152 -11.42 -2.77 5.19
CA VAL A 152 -11.82 -2.00 4.00
C VAL A 152 -10.87 -0.81 3.83
N CYS A 153 -10.44 -0.53 2.60
CA CYS A 153 -9.60 0.62 2.31
C CYS A 153 -10.16 1.45 1.15
N ASP A 154 -9.94 2.77 1.24
CA ASP A 154 -10.12 3.68 0.10
C ASP A 154 -9.00 3.44 -0.92
N LEU A 155 -9.38 3.22 -2.18
CA LEU A 155 -8.45 2.97 -3.29
C LEU A 155 -7.90 4.24 -3.94
N ARG A 156 -8.44 5.42 -3.62
CA ARG A 156 -8.09 6.68 -4.25
C ARG A 156 -7.91 7.81 -3.24
N PRO A 157 -7.07 7.62 -2.22
CA PRO A 157 -6.88 8.62 -1.18
C PRO A 157 -6.34 9.93 -1.77
N GLN A 158 -6.85 11.04 -1.25
CA GLN A 158 -6.41 12.39 -1.62
C GLN A 158 -5.35 12.94 -0.66
N SER A 159 -5.25 12.40 0.55
CA SER A 159 -4.19 12.73 1.50
C SER A 159 -2.82 12.42 0.94
N ARG A 160 -1.86 13.31 1.24
CA ARG A 160 -0.47 13.18 0.80
C ARG A 160 0.47 13.29 1.97
N GLY A 161 1.43 12.41 2.00
CA GLY A 161 2.46 12.36 3.01
C GLY A 161 3.86 12.53 2.46
N ARG A 162 4.85 12.19 3.29
CA ARG A 162 6.26 12.23 2.90
C ARG A 162 7.11 11.22 3.67
N VAL A 163 8.29 10.97 3.12
CA VAL A 163 9.35 10.14 3.73
C VAL A 163 10.63 10.96 3.73
N ASP A 164 11.15 11.30 4.90
CA ASP A 164 12.37 12.06 5.06
C ASP A 164 13.39 11.32 5.94
N ILE A 165 14.66 11.45 5.65
CA ILE A 165 15.72 10.95 6.54
C ILE A 165 15.79 11.81 7.81
N ARG A 166 16.17 11.19 8.93
CA ARG A 166 16.40 11.87 10.22
C ARG A 166 17.86 12.08 10.55
N SER A 167 18.74 11.38 9.84
CA SER A 167 20.19 11.46 10.01
C SER A 167 20.92 11.00 8.75
N THR A 168 22.22 11.21 8.74
CA THR A 168 23.13 10.71 7.69
C THR A 168 23.39 9.19 7.82
N ASN A 169 23.14 8.60 8.98
CA ASN A 169 23.34 7.17 9.21
C ASN A 169 22.26 6.34 8.47
N PRO A 170 22.63 5.46 7.54
CA PRO A 170 21.66 4.64 6.79
C PRO A 170 20.94 3.59 7.63
N ALA A 171 21.42 3.29 8.84
CA ALA A 171 20.77 2.36 9.76
C ALA A 171 19.60 2.99 10.54
N ASP A 172 19.54 4.33 10.56
CA ASP A 172 18.46 5.02 11.25
C ASP A 172 17.18 5.00 10.41
N ALA A 173 16.07 4.63 11.06
CA ALA A 173 14.78 4.61 10.40
C ALA A 173 14.38 6.02 9.94
N PRO A 174 13.84 6.18 8.73
CA PRO A 174 13.35 7.46 8.25
C PRO A 174 12.10 7.92 9.02
N LEU A 175 11.77 9.19 8.90
CA LEU A 175 10.50 9.74 9.30
C LEU A 175 9.48 9.46 8.19
N ILE A 176 8.50 8.63 8.49
CA ILE A 176 7.41 8.30 7.57
C ILE A 176 6.14 8.99 8.09
N GLN A 177 5.64 9.94 7.33
CA GLN A 177 4.45 10.73 7.66
C GLN A 177 3.39 10.55 6.56
N PRO A 178 2.51 9.56 6.67
CA PRO A 178 1.49 9.31 5.64
C PRO A 178 0.44 10.41 5.55
N ASN A 179 0.18 11.15 6.63
CA ASN A 179 -0.88 12.15 6.76
C ASN A 179 -2.26 11.59 6.40
N TYR A 180 -2.56 10.36 6.80
CA TYR A 180 -3.86 9.74 6.56
C TYR A 180 -5.00 10.63 7.06
N LEU A 181 -6.12 10.62 6.34
CA LEU A 181 -7.35 11.35 6.69
C LEU A 181 -7.15 12.87 6.80
N SER A 182 -6.10 13.42 6.22
CA SER A 182 -5.86 14.88 6.20
C SER A 182 -6.72 15.62 5.17
N HIS A 183 -7.29 14.89 4.20
CA HIS A 183 -8.19 15.44 3.20
C HIS A 183 -9.65 15.13 3.56
N PRO A 184 -10.59 16.10 3.44
CA PRO A 184 -12.01 15.90 3.80
C PRO A 184 -12.67 14.73 3.05
N GLU A 185 -12.31 14.51 1.79
CA GLU A 185 -12.84 13.39 1.00
C GLU A 185 -12.47 12.04 1.60
N ASP A 186 -11.24 11.88 2.10
CA ASP A 186 -10.79 10.63 2.71
C ASP A 186 -11.56 10.34 4.02
N LEU A 187 -11.87 11.39 4.80
CA LEU A 187 -12.72 11.27 5.98
C LEU A 187 -14.12 10.81 5.62
N ARG A 188 -14.74 11.44 4.59
CA ARG A 188 -16.07 11.09 4.10
C ARG A 188 -16.10 9.63 3.63
N VAL A 189 -15.15 9.22 2.79
CA VAL A 189 -15.07 7.84 2.27
C VAL A 189 -14.84 6.83 3.40
N ALA A 190 -14.06 7.19 4.43
CA ALA A 190 -13.83 6.34 5.60
C ALA A 190 -15.13 6.12 6.40
N ALA A 191 -15.92 7.16 6.65
CA ALA A 191 -17.22 7.04 7.31
C ALA A 191 -18.20 6.19 6.48
N ASP A 192 -18.28 6.42 5.18
CA ASP A 192 -19.12 5.65 4.27
C ASP A 192 -18.69 4.18 4.19
N ALA A 193 -17.39 3.90 4.25
CA ALA A 193 -16.85 2.54 4.30
C ALA A 193 -17.30 1.79 5.57
N ILE A 194 -17.29 2.45 6.73
CA ILE A 194 -17.80 1.87 7.98
C ILE A 194 -19.31 1.57 7.84
N ARG A 195 -20.09 2.53 7.37
CA ARG A 195 -21.54 2.37 7.17
C ARG A 195 -21.85 1.24 6.19
N LEU A 196 -21.14 1.16 5.07
CA LEU A 196 -21.30 0.08 4.09
C LEU A 196 -20.97 -1.27 4.69
N THR A 197 -19.89 -1.39 5.46
CA THR A 197 -19.49 -2.63 6.12
C THR A 197 -20.58 -3.10 7.09
N ARG A 198 -21.16 -2.20 7.89
CA ARG A 198 -22.30 -2.50 8.77
C ARG A 198 -23.50 -3.05 7.99
N ARG A 199 -23.85 -2.44 6.85
CA ARG A 199 -24.94 -2.94 5.98
C ARG A 199 -24.65 -4.34 5.42
N ILE A 200 -23.40 -4.60 5.00
CA ILE A 200 -23.01 -5.92 4.50
C ILE A 200 -23.12 -6.96 5.61
N VAL A 201 -22.65 -6.66 6.81
CA VAL A 201 -22.66 -7.60 7.94
C VAL A 201 -24.08 -7.86 8.44
N ALA A 202 -24.98 -6.87 8.35
CA ALA A 202 -26.40 -7.01 8.71
C ALA A 202 -27.22 -7.83 7.68
N ALA A 203 -26.61 -8.28 6.57
CA ALA A 203 -27.31 -9.06 5.56
C ALA A 203 -27.82 -10.41 6.12
N PRO A 204 -29.02 -10.89 5.70
CA PRO A 204 -29.65 -12.11 6.22
C PRO A 204 -28.75 -13.35 6.17
N ALA A 205 -27.86 -13.45 5.19
CA ALA A 205 -26.93 -14.57 5.04
C ALA A 205 -25.96 -14.74 6.24
N LEU A 206 -25.66 -13.65 6.96
CA LEU A 206 -24.78 -13.67 8.13
C LEU A 206 -25.53 -13.77 9.46
N SER A 207 -26.86 -13.64 9.47
CA SER A 207 -27.66 -13.60 10.69
C SER A 207 -27.54 -14.85 11.56
N GLN A 208 -27.31 -16.03 10.96
CA GLN A 208 -27.08 -17.30 11.68
C GLN A 208 -25.86 -17.26 12.60
N PHE A 209 -24.87 -16.43 12.29
CA PHE A 209 -23.63 -16.25 13.06
C PHE A 209 -23.74 -15.15 14.13
N LYS A 210 -24.86 -14.45 14.18
CA LYS A 210 -25.16 -13.34 15.12
C LYS A 210 -23.97 -12.39 15.27
N PRO A 211 -23.51 -11.74 14.20
CA PRO A 211 -22.35 -10.86 14.26
C PRO A 211 -22.62 -9.65 15.17
N VAL A 212 -21.73 -9.39 16.11
CA VAL A 212 -21.75 -8.22 16.98
C VAL A 212 -20.49 -7.40 16.72
N GLU A 213 -20.66 -6.13 16.39
CA GLU A 213 -19.52 -5.24 16.12
C GLU A 213 -18.67 -5.02 17.39
N TYR A 214 -17.41 -5.41 17.34
CA TYR A 214 -16.44 -5.22 18.41
C TYR A 214 -15.63 -3.95 18.18
N LEU A 215 -15.18 -3.72 16.92
CA LEU A 215 -14.52 -2.50 16.49
C LEU A 215 -15.17 -2.00 15.20
N PRO A 216 -15.40 -0.67 15.10
CA PRO A 216 -15.11 0.41 16.04
C PRO A 216 -16.09 0.49 17.22
N GLY A 217 -17.26 -0.14 17.16
CA GLY A 217 -18.33 -0.16 18.16
C GLY A 217 -19.63 0.47 17.65
N GLU A 218 -20.74 -0.25 17.79
CA GLU A 218 -22.05 0.11 17.23
C GLU A 218 -22.59 1.46 17.72
N ALA A 219 -22.16 1.93 18.91
CA ALA A 219 -22.61 3.20 19.47
C ALA A 219 -22.13 4.44 18.69
N LEU A 220 -21.09 4.29 17.88
CA LEU A 220 -20.53 5.38 17.08
C LEU A 220 -21.32 5.56 15.79
N GLN A 221 -22.11 6.64 15.68
CA GLN A 221 -23.04 6.86 14.57
C GLN A 221 -22.86 8.21 13.88
N THR A 222 -22.43 9.27 14.61
CA THR A 222 -22.28 10.59 13.99
C THR A 222 -21.06 10.64 13.09
N GLU A 223 -21.02 11.61 12.20
CA GLU A 223 -19.93 11.80 11.25
C GLU A 223 -18.59 11.95 11.99
N GLU A 224 -18.55 12.81 13.00
CA GLU A 224 -17.37 13.07 13.82
C GLU A 224 -16.90 11.81 14.54
N GLN A 225 -17.82 11.05 15.12
CA GLN A 225 -17.50 9.78 15.78
C GLN A 225 -16.92 8.76 14.80
N LEU A 226 -17.43 8.71 13.57
CA LEU A 226 -16.91 7.80 12.55
C LEU A 226 -15.53 8.23 12.04
N HIS A 227 -15.27 9.54 11.93
CA HIS A 227 -13.93 10.06 11.60
C HIS A 227 -12.90 9.71 12.67
N GLU A 228 -13.22 9.93 13.95
CA GLU A 228 -12.36 9.54 15.07
C GLU A 228 -12.15 8.01 15.12
N ALA A 229 -13.21 7.25 14.89
CA ALA A 229 -13.13 5.79 14.82
C ALA A 229 -12.19 5.35 13.68
N ALA A 230 -12.32 5.93 12.48
CA ALA A 230 -11.46 5.63 11.34
C ALA A 230 -9.98 5.90 11.65
N ALA A 231 -9.69 7.03 12.30
CA ALA A 231 -8.32 7.36 12.74
C ALA A 231 -7.77 6.35 13.76
N ARG A 232 -8.62 5.83 14.65
CA ARG A 232 -8.24 4.88 15.70
C ARG A 232 -8.01 3.46 15.18
N ILE A 233 -8.90 2.96 14.29
CA ILE A 233 -8.83 1.58 13.77
C ILE A 233 -8.07 1.49 12.44
N GLY A 234 -7.70 2.64 11.88
CA GLY A 234 -6.98 2.72 10.62
C GLY A 234 -5.52 2.30 10.75
N THR A 235 -5.04 1.55 9.76
CA THR A 235 -3.63 1.17 9.66
C THR A 235 -3.23 1.01 8.19
N THR A 236 -1.93 1.04 7.91
CA THR A 236 -1.42 0.76 6.57
C THR A 236 -1.81 -0.65 6.12
N ILE A 237 -2.08 -0.83 4.81
CA ILE A 237 -2.10 -2.15 4.18
C ILE A 237 -0.81 -2.46 3.41
N PHE A 238 0.25 -1.69 3.70
CA PHE A 238 1.60 -1.86 3.14
C PHE A 238 1.68 -1.63 1.63
N HIS A 239 0.99 -0.62 1.13
CA HIS A 239 0.99 -0.21 -0.28
C HIS A 239 1.64 1.19 -0.52
N PRO A 240 2.73 1.58 0.18
CA PRO A 240 3.30 2.92 0.02
C PRO A 240 3.83 3.13 -1.40
N VAL A 241 3.48 4.27 -2.02
CA VAL A 241 3.91 4.66 -3.36
C VAL A 241 4.20 6.15 -3.45
N GLY A 242 4.80 6.60 -4.54
CA GLY A 242 4.73 7.99 -4.99
C GLY A 242 5.85 8.91 -4.53
N THR A 243 6.76 8.48 -3.68
CA THR A 243 7.81 9.32 -3.04
C THR A 243 8.96 9.77 -3.93
N CYS A 244 9.00 9.28 -5.17
CA CYS A 244 9.89 9.72 -6.24
C CYS A 244 9.09 9.79 -7.55
N ARG A 245 7.93 10.46 -7.51
CA ARG A 245 6.92 10.37 -8.57
C ARG A 245 7.43 10.76 -9.96
N MET A 246 6.92 10.09 -10.97
CA MET A 246 7.14 10.42 -12.36
C MET A 246 6.29 11.63 -12.78
N GLY A 247 6.84 12.45 -13.66
CA GLY A 247 6.16 13.61 -14.25
C GLY A 247 7.13 14.57 -14.91
N ASP A 248 6.60 15.68 -15.42
CA ASP A 248 7.35 16.74 -16.11
C ASP A 248 7.29 18.09 -15.37
N ASP A 249 6.58 18.16 -14.24
CA ASP A 249 6.49 19.35 -13.42
C ASP A 249 7.65 19.45 -12.41
N LYS A 250 7.77 20.62 -11.77
CA LYS A 250 8.86 20.95 -10.84
C LYS A 250 9.01 20.02 -9.62
N ASP A 251 7.94 19.32 -9.25
CA ASP A 251 7.92 18.38 -8.13
C ASP A 251 8.05 16.93 -8.59
N ALA A 252 8.23 16.67 -9.89
CA ALA A 252 8.53 15.35 -10.41
C ALA A 252 10.01 14.98 -10.13
N VAL A 253 10.23 13.70 -9.78
CA VAL A 253 11.58 13.19 -9.49
C VAL A 253 12.18 12.47 -10.68
N VAL A 254 11.36 11.74 -11.43
CA VAL A 254 11.79 11.04 -12.66
C VAL A 254 10.93 11.42 -13.85
N ASP A 255 11.55 11.35 -15.04
CA ASP A 255 10.87 11.54 -16.33
C ASP A 255 10.13 10.26 -16.78
N SER A 256 9.47 10.32 -17.95
CA SER A 256 8.78 9.18 -18.57
C SER A 256 9.71 8.02 -18.97
N GLN A 257 11.03 8.24 -18.97
CA GLN A 257 12.06 7.23 -19.18
C GLN A 257 12.63 6.71 -17.86
N LEU A 258 12.02 7.07 -16.73
CA LEU A 258 12.43 6.71 -15.36
C LEU A 258 13.79 7.30 -14.95
N ARG A 259 14.34 8.29 -15.68
CA ARG A 259 15.59 8.96 -15.35
C ARG A 259 15.35 10.05 -14.32
N VAL A 260 16.21 10.13 -13.33
CA VAL A 260 16.15 11.20 -12.33
C VAL A 260 16.44 12.54 -13.00
N HIS A 261 15.53 13.51 -12.83
CA HIS A 261 15.70 14.85 -13.39
C HIS A 261 17.03 15.48 -12.93
N GLY A 262 17.79 15.99 -13.87
CA GLY A 262 19.07 16.66 -13.62
C GLY A 262 20.26 15.76 -13.22
N ILE A 263 20.09 14.44 -13.09
CA ILE A 263 21.16 13.50 -12.71
C ILE A 263 21.37 12.44 -13.79
N PRO A 264 22.28 12.65 -14.73
CA PRO A 264 22.57 11.67 -15.78
C PRO A 264 23.03 10.33 -15.22
N GLY A 265 22.58 9.23 -15.81
CA GLY A 265 22.99 7.88 -15.43
C GLY A 265 22.36 7.36 -14.12
N LEU A 266 21.27 7.97 -13.65
CA LEU A 266 20.51 7.50 -12.51
C LEU A 266 19.05 7.31 -12.89
N ARG A 267 18.49 6.14 -12.59
CA ARG A 267 17.05 5.79 -12.76
C ARG A 267 16.44 5.29 -11.46
N ILE A 268 15.12 5.33 -11.39
CA ILE A 268 14.32 4.70 -10.33
C ILE A 268 13.28 3.80 -10.98
N ALA A 269 13.21 2.53 -10.53
CA ALA A 269 12.31 1.53 -11.09
C ALA A 269 11.64 0.72 -9.97
N ASP A 270 10.78 1.38 -9.20
CA ASP A 270 10.00 0.78 -8.12
C ASP A 270 8.69 1.55 -7.89
N ALA A 271 7.94 1.19 -6.85
CA ALA A 271 6.66 1.81 -6.54
C ALA A 271 6.74 3.32 -6.22
N SER A 272 7.92 3.85 -5.89
CA SER A 272 8.08 5.27 -5.57
C SER A 272 7.78 6.20 -6.75
N ILE A 273 7.89 5.67 -8.00
CA ILE A 273 7.66 6.50 -9.19
C ILE A 273 6.18 6.74 -9.50
N MET A 274 5.25 6.01 -8.90
CA MET A 274 3.82 6.15 -9.20
C MET A 274 3.33 7.57 -8.90
N PRO A 275 2.77 8.32 -9.88
CA PRO A 275 2.23 9.65 -9.61
C PRO A 275 0.99 9.59 -8.72
N ARG A 276 0.20 8.53 -8.90
CA ARG A 276 -0.98 8.19 -8.08
C ARG A 276 -0.96 6.70 -7.77
N ILE A 277 -1.48 6.35 -6.58
CA ILE A 277 -1.67 4.98 -6.19
C ILE A 277 -2.69 4.29 -7.10
N THR A 278 -2.47 3.04 -7.43
CA THR A 278 -3.39 2.24 -8.26
C THR A 278 -4.61 1.81 -7.46
N SER A 279 -5.76 1.62 -8.13
CA SER A 279 -7.01 1.20 -7.48
C SER A 279 -7.02 -0.31 -7.19
N GLY A 280 -6.08 -0.76 -6.36
CA GLY A 280 -5.88 -2.15 -5.96
C GLY A 280 -4.49 -2.37 -5.37
N ASN A 281 -4.12 -3.63 -5.13
CA ASN A 281 -2.81 -4.00 -4.59
C ASN A 281 -1.67 -3.53 -5.50
N THR A 282 -0.58 -3.06 -4.91
CA THR A 282 0.51 -2.38 -5.62
C THR A 282 1.59 -3.32 -6.17
N CYS A 283 1.56 -4.63 -5.87
CA CYS A 283 2.56 -5.58 -6.34
C CYS A 283 2.57 -5.71 -7.87
N SER A 284 1.43 -6.01 -8.49
CA SER A 284 1.34 -6.19 -9.95
C SER A 284 1.75 -4.94 -10.74
N PRO A 285 1.28 -3.72 -10.41
CA PRO A 285 1.78 -2.51 -11.07
C PRO A 285 3.27 -2.26 -10.83
N THR A 286 3.84 -2.65 -9.69
CA THR A 286 5.29 -2.56 -9.47
C THR A 286 6.07 -3.52 -10.37
N LEU A 287 5.59 -4.73 -10.56
CA LEU A 287 6.16 -5.68 -11.55
C LEU A 287 6.07 -5.13 -12.98
N MET A 288 4.95 -4.53 -13.35
CA MET A 288 4.79 -3.86 -14.65
C MET A 288 5.80 -2.72 -14.82
N ILE A 289 6.02 -1.91 -13.78
CA ILE A 289 7.04 -0.86 -13.78
C ILE A 289 8.44 -1.46 -14.03
N ALA A 290 8.77 -2.56 -13.36
CA ALA A 290 10.06 -3.23 -13.51
C ALA A 290 10.27 -3.79 -14.93
N GLU A 291 9.26 -4.44 -15.52
CA GLU A 291 9.28 -4.91 -16.90
C GLU A 291 9.46 -3.76 -17.90
N LYS A 292 8.73 -2.67 -17.68
CA LYS A 292 8.86 -1.48 -18.53
C LYS A 292 10.22 -0.82 -18.40
N ALA A 293 10.77 -0.74 -17.18
CA ALA A 293 12.11 -0.24 -16.93
C ALA A 293 13.17 -1.07 -17.67
N ALA A 294 13.07 -2.40 -17.61
CA ALA A 294 13.98 -3.29 -18.36
C ALA A 294 13.95 -3.00 -19.87
N GLN A 295 12.77 -2.83 -20.46
CA GLN A 295 12.64 -2.45 -21.85
C GLN A 295 13.31 -1.10 -22.18
N LEU A 296 13.09 -0.08 -21.33
CA LEU A 296 13.68 1.25 -21.52
C LEU A 296 15.21 1.27 -21.38
N ILE A 297 15.76 0.38 -20.55
CA ILE A 297 17.22 0.23 -20.36
C ILE A 297 17.85 -0.50 -21.55
N LEU A 298 17.20 -1.56 -22.04
CA LEU A 298 17.71 -2.40 -23.14
C LEU A 298 17.56 -1.74 -24.51
N SER A 299 16.54 -0.91 -24.70
CA SER A 299 16.22 -0.28 -25.98
C SER A 299 16.06 1.25 -25.85
N PRO A 300 17.12 1.98 -25.50
CA PRO A 300 17.04 3.42 -25.22
C PRO A 300 16.59 4.27 -26.42
N ASN A 301 16.69 3.77 -27.66
CA ASN A 301 16.35 4.52 -28.87
C ASN A 301 14.92 4.31 -29.39
N THR A 302 14.13 3.42 -28.80
CA THR A 302 12.73 3.19 -29.20
C THR A 302 11.73 4.07 -28.43
N ALA A 303 12.19 4.92 -27.56
CA ALA A 303 11.37 5.70 -26.64
C ALA A 303 10.65 6.92 -27.25
N GLY A 304 10.77 7.16 -28.56
CA GLY A 304 10.00 8.19 -29.28
C GLY A 304 8.70 7.68 -29.93
N ALA A 305 8.46 6.37 -29.96
CA ALA A 305 7.25 5.81 -30.54
C ALA A 305 6.17 5.69 -29.44
N SER A 306 5.21 6.59 -29.50
CA SER A 306 3.98 6.63 -28.71
C SER A 306 3.38 5.25 -28.44
N LEU A 307 3.60 4.70 -27.24
CA LEU A 307 2.86 3.54 -26.72
C LEU A 307 1.51 3.95 -26.06
N LEU A 308 1.13 5.23 -26.17
CA LEU A 308 -0.19 5.73 -25.76
C LEU A 308 -1.26 5.53 -26.85
N ALA A 309 -0.92 5.02 -28.01
CA ALA A 309 -1.84 4.86 -29.13
C ALA A 309 -2.03 3.40 -29.51
N LYS A 310 -2.57 2.55 -28.65
CA LYS A 310 -3.36 1.38 -29.03
C LYS A 310 -4.05 0.82 -27.78
N ASN A 311 -5.09 1.50 -27.30
CA ASN A 311 -6.15 0.81 -26.59
C ASN A 311 -6.84 -0.12 -27.60
N PRO A 312 -6.82 -1.45 -27.45
CA PRO A 312 -7.68 -2.29 -28.25
C PRO A 312 -9.13 -1.88 -27.91
N PRO A 313 -10.03 -1.83 -28.91
CA PRO A 313 -11.43 -1.55 -28.66
C PRO A 313 -11.95 -2.60 -27.66
N ALA A 314 -12.76 -2.16 -26.69
CA ALA A 314 -13.43 -3.05 -25.74
C ALA A 314 -14.13 -4.18 -26.49
N PRO A 315 -14.10 -5.43 -26.01
CA PRO A 315 -14.79 -6.53 -26.65
C PRO A 315 -16.28 -6.18 -26.75
N ARG A 316 -16.82 -6.23 -27.97
CA ARG A 316 -18.25 -6.05 -28.23
C ARG A 316 -18.98 -7.16 -27.48
N THR A 317 -19.81 -6.80 -26.54
CA THR A 317 -20.80 -7.70 -25.95
C THR A 317 -21.75 -8.10 -27.07
N THR A 318 -21.62 -9.31 -27.57
CA THR A 318 -22.66 -9.93 -28.40
C THR A 318 -23.82 -10.23 -27.49
N GLY A 319 -24.85 -9.39 -27.55
CA GLY A 319 -26.13 -9.67 -26.94
C GLY A 319 -26.72 -10.92 -27.59
N HIS A 320 -27.06 -11.92 -26.80
CA HIS A 320 -28.03 -12.95 -27.20
C HIS A 320 -29.43 -12.44 -26.83
N PRO A 321 -30.39 -12.45 -27.76
CA PRO A 321 -31.76 -12.21 -27.45
C PRO A 321 -32.43 -13.51 -26.97
N ALA A 322 -33.42 -13.32 -26.06
CA ALA A 322 -34.40 -14.23 -25.47
C ALA A 322 -33.96 -15.15 -24.36
#